data_ff387ea5a6cae02ab97481376a876f11
#
_entry.id   ff387ea5a6cae02ab97481376a876f11
#
_cell.length_a   1.000
_cell.length_b   1.000
_cell.length_c   1.000
_cell.angle_alpha   90.00
_cell.angle_beta   90.00
_cell.angle_gamma   90.00
#
_symmetry.space_group_name_H-M   'P 1'
#
loop_
_entity.id
_entity.type
_entity.pdbx_description
1 polymer ?
#
loop_
_entity_poly.entity_id
_entity_poly.type
_entity_poly.pdbx_seq_one_letter_code
_entity_poly.pdbx_strand_id
1 'polypeptide(L)'
;MLGLSLHKHDLLEKLDSHLDECVNYARQLNIKFETSAEGTLVFLDGEDVTQTIRTERVGEYASKVAAIPELRQALFERQRAFAQTPGLVADGRDMATSIFPEANAKIYLTASAESRAERRVKQLQGMGLDAKINDILANIQARDKRDMEREVAPLKPAADAYIIDSSELTIDQVFKLMVDYVNSRTVSN
;
A
#
# COMPACT_ATOMS: atom_id res chain seq x y z
N MET A 1 -6.77 4.81 -2.13
CA MET A 1 -8.21 5.18 -1.99
C MET A 1 -8.36 6.69 -1.86
N LEU A 2 -7.87 7.36 -0.78
CA LEU A 2 -8.04 8.82 -0.62
C LEU A 2 -7.56 9.62 -1.84
N GLY A 3 -6.35 9.34 -2.38
CA GLY A 3 -5.88 10.05 -3.57
C GLY A 3 -6.79 9.91 -4.79
N LEU A 4 -7.43 8.74 -4.97
CA LEU A 4 -8.43 8.53 -6.02
C LEU A 4 -9.70 9.34 -5.75
N SER A 5 -10.19 9.35 -4.50
CA SER A 5 -11.35 10.16 -4.09
C SER A 5 -11.09 11.64 -4.34
N LEU A 6 -9.98 12.18 -3.86
CA LEU A 6 -9.62 13.59 -4.07
C LEU A 6 -9.46 13.94 -5.55
N HIS A 7 -8.92 13.01 -6.37
CA HIS A 7 -8.85 13.21 -7.81
C HIS A 7 -10.25 13.32 -8.46
N LYS A 8 -11.20 12.45 -8.07
CA LYS A 8 -12.58 12.49 -8.58
C LYS A 8 -13.31 13.78 -8.23
N HIS A 9 -12.91 14.46 -7.15
CA HIS A 9 -13.52 15.71 -6.67
C HIS A 9 -12.67 16.95 -7.02
N ASP A 10 -11.70 16.83 -7.94
CA ASP A 10 -10.83 17.93 -8.37
C ASP A 10 -10.02 18.61 -7.23
N LEU A 11 -9.77 17.88 -6.13
CA LEU A 11 -9.05 18.36 -4.95
C LEU A 11 -7.58 17.93 -4.92
N LEU A 12 -7.20 16.88 -5.67
CA LEU A 12 -5.85 16.31 -5.60
C LEU A 12 -4.75 17.31 -6.01
N GLU A 13 -5.03 18.20 -6.93
CA GLU A 13 -4.08 19.25 -7.38
C GLU A 13 -4.23 20.56 -6.57
N LYS A 14 -5.13 20.57 -5.58
CA LYS A 14 -5.42 21.71 -4.70
C LYS A 14 -5.09 21.43 -3.24
N LEU A 15 -4.26 20.44 -2.97
CA LEU A 15 -3.93 19.98 -1.61
C LEU A 15 -3.45 21.13 -0.70
N ASP A 16 -2.60 22.03 -1.24
CA ASP A 16 -2.06 23.15 -0.46
C ASP A 16 -3.11 24.26 -0.17
N SER A 17 -4.06 24.46 -1.06
CA SER A 17 -5.06 25.54 -0.95
C SER A 17 -6.39 25.10 -0.34
N HIS A 18 -6.71 23.80 -0.33
CA HIS A 18 -7.97 23.23 0.14
C HIS A 18 -7.73 22.08 1.14
N LEU A 19 -6.69 22.20 1.97
CA LEU A 19 -6.27 21.13 2.88
C LEU A 19 -7.39 20.70 3.84
N ASP A 20 -8.11 21.65 4.44
CA ASP A 20 -9.21 21.35 5.38
C ASP A 20 -10.33 20.56 4.70
N GLU A 21 -10.65 20.87 3.46
CA GLU A 21 -11.64 20.13 2.66
C GLU A 21 -11.14 18.71 2.38
N CYS A 22 -9.87 18.54 1.99
CA CYS A 22 -9.23 17.25 1.78
C CYS A 22 -9.21 16.39 3.06
N VAL A 23 -8.97 17.00 4.21
CA VAL A 23 -9.02 16.35 5.53
C VAL A 23 -10.45 15.87 5.84
N ASN A 24 -11.46 16.66 5.54
CA ASN A 24 -12.86 16.26 5.70
C ASN A 24 -13.23 15.08 4.80
N TYR A 25 -12.80 15.08 3.53
CA TYR A 25 -12.95 13.92 2.65
C TYR A 25 -12.25 12.68 3.20
N ALA A 26 -11.04 12.82 3.75
CA ALA A 26 -10.32 11.71 4.37
C ALA A 26 -11.08 11.08 5.55
N ARG A 27 -11.71 11.90 6.39
CA ARG A 27 -12.53 11.44 7.53
C ARG A 27 -13.82 10.75 7.10
N GLN A 28 -14.45 11.20 6.04
CA GLN A 28 -15.72 10.70 5.53
C GLN A 28 -15.56 9.59 4.48
N LEU A 29 -14.33 9.23 4.13
CA LEU A 29 -14.02 8.29 3.07
C LEU A 29 -14.77 6.96 3.25
N ASN A 30 -15.67 6.63 2.33
CA ASN A 30 -16.46 5.41 2.39
C ASN A 30 -15.78 4.30 1.57
N ILE A 31 -15.16 3.36 2.28
CA ILE A 31 -14.45 2.21 1.67
C ILE A 31 -15.11 0.93 2.19
N LYS A 32 -15.42 0.02 1.26
CA LYS A 32 -15.88 -1.33 1.57
C LYS A 32 -14.97 -2.35 0.87
N PHE A 33 -14.66 -3.42 1.59
CA PHE A 33 -13.97 -4.59 1.03
C PHE A 33 -14.93 -5.76 1.03
N GLU A 34 -14.97 -6.50 -0.07
CA GLU A 34 -15.70 -7.77 -0.18
C GLU A 34 -14.71 -8.85 -0.60
N THR A 35 -14.56 -9.86 0.24
CA THR A 35 -13.64 -10.99 -0.01
C THR A 35 -14.41 -12.20 -0.50
N SER A 36 -13.87 -12.85 -1.53
CA SER A 36 -14.38 -14.10 -2.09
C SER A 36 -13.23 -15.07 -2.39
N ALA A 37 -13.54 -16.27 -2.84
CA ALA A 37 -12.53 -17.23 -3.32
C ALA A 37 -11.74 -16.70 -4.54
N GLU A 38 -12.32 -15.77 -5.30
CA GLU A 38 -11.72 -15.17 -6.50
C GLU A 38 -10.83 -13.97 -6.19
N GLY A 39 -10.87 -13.48 -4.95
CA GLY A 39 -10.08 -12.35 -4.48
C GLY A 39 -10.89 -11.31 -3.71
N THR A 40 -10.30 -10.13 -3.55
CA THR A 40 -10.93 -9.01 -2.83
C THR A 40 -11.38 -7.94 -3.81
N LEU A 41 -12.67 -7.61 -3.77
CA LEU A 41 -13.25 -6.44 -4.42
C LEU A 41 -13.14 -5.23 -3.49
N VAL A 42 -12.92 -4.07 -4.06
CA VAL A 42 -12.73 -2.82 -3.32
C VAL A 42 -13.69 -1.76 -3.87
N PHE A 43 -14.53 -1.23 -2.99
CA PHE A 43 -15.49 -0.20 -3.33
C PHE A 43 -15.12 1.12 -2.69
N LEU A 44 -15.23 2.20 -3.45
CA LEU A 44 -15.11 3.58 -3.00
C LEU A 44 -16.42 4.30 -3.32
N ASP A 45 -17.12 4.78 -2.29
CA ASP A 45 -18.41 5.44 -2.40
C ASP A 45 -19.46 4.63 -3.19
N GLY A 46 -19.38 3.29 -3.06
CA GLY A 46 -20.25 2.32 -3.72
C GLY A 46 -19.83 1.92 -5.14
N GLU A 47 -18.82 2.54 -5.71
CA GLU A 47 -18.24 2.19 -7.02
C GLU A 47 -17.14 1.16 -6.88
N ASP A 48 -17.15 0.11 -7.71
CA ASP A 48 -16.05 -0.85 -7.79
C ASP A 48 -14.81 -0.19 -8.40
N VAL A 49 -13.77 -0.07 -7.60
CA VAL A 49 -12.47 0.50 -7.99
C VAL A 49 -11.33 -0.52 -7.94
N THR A 50 -11.66 -1.81 -7.87
CA THR A 50 -10.70 -2.91 -7.68
C THR A 50 -9.55 -2.89 -8.70
N GLN A 51 -9.85 -2.65 -9.96
CA GLN A 51 -8.81 -2.56 -11.00
C GLN A 51 -8.18 -1.16 -11.04
N THR A 52 -8.96 -0.13 -10.84
CA THR A 52 -8.51 1.27 -10.90
C THR A 52 -7.41 1.56 -9.88
N ILE A 53 -7.54 1.06 -8.63
CA ILE A 53 -6.55 1.29 -7.57
C ILE A 53 -5.20 0.60 -7.81
N ARG A 54 -5.11 -0.33 -8.77
CA ARG A 54 -3.89 -1.07 -9.12
C ARG A 54 -3.08 -0.38 -10.23
N THR A 55 -3.57 0.75 -10.74
CA THR A 55 -2.87 1.52 -11.77
C THR A 55 -1.72 2.35 -11.20
N GLU A 56 -0.69 2.59 -11.99
CA GLU A 56 0.44 3.48 -11.64
C GLU A 56 -0.05 4.87 -11.24
N ARG A 57 -1.00 5.41 -11.99
CA ARG A 57 -1.58 6.73 -11.74
C ARG A 57 -2.17 6.86 -10.33
N VAL A 58 -2.94 5.86 -9.88
CA VAL A 58 -3.48 5.88 -8.51
C VAL A 58 -2.38 5.66 -7.47
N GLY A 59 -1.31 4.92 -7.82
CA GLY A 59 -0.12 4.82 -7.00
C GLY A 59 0.57 6.17 -6.77
N GLU A 60 0.66 7.03 -7.80
CA GLU A 60 1.18 8.41 -7.70
C GLU A 60 0.27 9.29 -6.82
N TYR A 61 -1.05 9.18 -6.98
CA TYR A 61 -2.02 9.88 -6.12
C TYR A 61 -1.84 9.49 -4.65
N ALA A 62 -1.65 8.20 -4.37
CA ALA A 62 -1.39 7.72 -3.03
C ALA A 62 -0.09 8.30 -2.44
N SER A 63 0.97 8.39 -3.24
CA SER A 63 2.24 8.99 -2.79
C SER A 63 2.11 10.49 -2.50
N LYS A 64 1.34 11.25 -3.30
CA LYS A 64 1.07 12.68 -3.05
C LYS A 64 0.37 12.88 -1.69
N VAL A 65 -0.74 12.20 -1.45
CA VAL A 65 -1.49 12.33 -0.17
C VAL A 65 -0.73 11.78 1.03
N ALA A 66 0.10 10.75 0.85
CA ALA A 66 0.87 10.14 1.92
C ALA A 66 1.98 11.04 2.48
N ALA A 67 2.36 12.08 1.76
CA ALA A 67 3.36 13.07 2.20
C ALA A 67 2.77 14.14 3.14
N ILE A 68 1.42 14.25 3.25
CA ILE A 68 0.73 15.31 4.00
C ILE A 68 0.36 14.81 5.38
N PRO A 69 0.93 15.37 6.47
CA PRO A 69 0.70 14.90 7.84
C PRO A 69 -0.77 14.92 8.26
N GLU A 70 -1.51 15.95 7.92
CA GLU A 70 -2.91 16.14 8.29
C GLU A 70 -3.82 15.07 7.67
N LEU A 71 -3.57 14.70 6.40
CA LEU A 71 -4.29 13.63 5.71
C LEU A 71 -3.94 12.26 6.31
N ARG A 72 -2.70 12.06 6.68
CA ARG A 72 -2.27 10.84 7.38
C ARG A 72 -2.97 10.70 8.73
N GLN A 73 -2.99 11.80 9.51
CA GLN A 73 -3.68 11.82 10.81
C GLN A 73 -5.19 11.56 10.66
N ALA A 74 -5.83 12.14 9.65
CA ALA A 74 -7.25 11.91 9.38
C ALA A 74 -7.58 10.45 9.04
N LEU A 75 -6.63 9.72 8.43
CA LEU A 75 -6.80 8.30 8.08
C LEU A 75 -6.36 7.34 9.20
N PHE A 76 -5.60 7.80 10.19
CA PHE A 76 -4.96 6.94 11.18
C PHE A 76 -5.97 6.08 11.95
N GLU A 77 -6.95 6.71 12.59
CA GLU A 77 -7.98 6.00 13.37
C GLU A 77 -8.79 5.03 12.49
N ARG A 78 -9.07 5.44 11.25
CA ARG A 78 -9.78 4.60 10.28
C ARG A 78 -8.97 3.34 9.93
N GLN A 79 -7.67 3.48 9.69
CA GLN A 79 -6.81 2.34 9.41
C GLN A 79 -6.75 1.38 10.61
N ARG A 80 -6.64 1.90 11.82
CA ARG A 80 -6.64 1.09 13.05
C ARG A 80 -7.97 0.39 13.29
N ALA A 81 -9.09 1.00 12.93
CA ALA A 81 -10.42 0.41 13.09
C ALA A 81 -10.66 -0.86 12.24
N PHE A 82 -9.82 -1.16 11.26
CA PHE A 82 -9.86 -2.45 10.54
C PHE A 82 -9.32 -3.63 11.35
N ALA A 83 -8.56 -3.39 12.42
CA ALA A 83 -8.03 -4.44 13.29
C ALA A 83 -9.12 -4.96 14.23
N GLN A 84 -9.95 -5.86 13.73
CA GLN A 84 -11.05 -6.51 14.47
C GLN A 84 -10.83 -8.03 14.50
N THR A 85 -11.52 -8.70 15.45
CA THR A 85 -11.52 -10.16 15.52
C THR A 85 -12.08 -10.76 14.21
N PRO A 86 -11.46 -11.81 13.65
CA PRO A 86 -10.39 -12.67 14.22
C PRO A 86 -8.97 -12.11 14.04
N GLY A 87 -8.77 -11.01 13.33
CA GLY A 87 -7.48 -10.37 13.11
C GLY A 87 -7.42 -9.63 11.78
N LEU A 88 -6.29 -8.99 11.51
CA LEU A 88 -6.04 -8.22 10.30
C LEU A 88 -4.70 -8.60 9.68
N VAL A 89 -4.69 -8.83 8.38
CA VAL A 89 -3.47 -8.77 7.55
C VAL A 89 -3.47 -7.43 6.82
N ALA A 90 -2.49 -6.60 7.13
CA ALA A 90 -2.37 -5.25 6.55
C ALA A 90 -1.12 -5.14 5.68
N ASP A 91 -1.26 -4.57 4.50
CA ASP A 91 -0.17 -4.25 3.58
C ASP A 91 -0.03 -2.72 3.41
N GLY A 92 1.19 -2.24 3.47
CA GLY A 92 1.50 -0.82 3.29
C GLY A 92 2.94 -0.49 3.64
N ARG A 93 3.33 0.79 3.46
CA ARG A 93 4.71 1.23 3.64
C ARG A 93 5.11 1.44 5.09
N ASP A 94 4.16 1.75 5.93
CA ASP A 94 4.37 2.17 7.32
C ASP A 94 3.44 1.44 8.31
N MET A 95 2.87 0.32 7.88
CA MET A 95 1.97 -0.48 8.72
C MET A 95 2.65 -0.91 10.02
N ALA A 96 3.87 -1.46 9.93
CA ALA A 96 4.60 -1.97 11.07
C ALA A 96 5.35 -0.90 11.89
N THR A 97 5.50 0.32 11.37
CA THR A 97 6.26 1.39 12.03
C THR A 97 5.37 2.49 12.61
N SER A 98 4.20 2.72 12.01
CA SER A 98 3.33 3.84 12.37
C SER A 98 1.92 3.41 12.73
N ILE A 99 1.26 2.56 11.92
CA ILE A 99 -0.16 2.25 12.11
C ILE A 99 -0.37 1.13 13.14
N PHE A 100 0.41 0.05 13.05
CA PHE A 100 0.35 -1.12 13.94
C PHE A 100 1.74 -1.47 14.48
N PRO A 101 2.41 -0.55 15.20
CA PRO A 101 3.75 -0.82 15.75
C PRO A 101 3.74 -1.95 16.79
N GLU A 102 2.57 -2.29 17.33
CA GLU A 102 2.34 -3.36 18.29
C GLU A 102 1.99 -4.72 17.64
N ALA A 103 1.95 -4.81 16.29
CA ALA A 103 1.61 -6.06 15.62
C ALA A 103 2.54 -7.21 16.02
N ASN A 104 1.97 -8.39 16.29
CA ASN A 104 2.72 -9.58 16.72
C ASN A 104 3.65 -10.11 15.63
N ALA A 105 3.25 -10.03 14.38
CA ALA A 105 4.06 -10.45 13.24
C ALA A 105 4.24 -9.27 12.28
N LYS A 106 5.50 -8.88 12.06
CA LYS A 106 5.89 -7.79 11.16
C LYS A 106 6.82 -8.33 10.11
N ILE A 107 6.45 -8.17 8.86
CA ILE A 107 7.26 -8.63 7.73
C ILE A 107 7.59 -7.41 6.87
N TYR A 108 8.85 -7.23 6.57
CA TYR A 108 9.33 -6.27 5.57
C TYR A 108 9.70 -7.02 4.30
N LEU A 109 8.79 -6.99 3.33
CA LEU A 109 9.00 -7.61 2.03
C LEU A 109 9.73 -6.63 1.11
N THR A 110 10.88 -7.04 0.60
CA THR A 110 11.67 -6.25 -0.35
C THR A 110 12.00 -7.07 -1.61
N ALA A 111 12.41 -6.37 -2.65
CA ALA A 111 13.03 -6.92 -3.86
C ALA A 111 13.82 -5.82 -4.56
N SER A 112 14.80 -6.17 -5.39
CA SER A 112 15.51 -5.21 -6.23
C SER A 112 14.54 -4.44 -7.14
N ALA A 113 14.88 -3.21 -7.51
CA ALA A 113 14.06 -2.42 -8.43
C ALA A 113 13.92 -3.10 -9.79
N GLU A 114 14.98 -3.79 -10.22
CA GLU A 114 15.05 -4.56 -11.47
C GLU A 114 14.05 -5.72 -11.45
N SER A 115 14.09 -6.58 -10.42
CA SER A 115 13.15 -7.71 -10.28
C SER A 115 11.70 -7.23 -10.21
N ARG A 116 11.43 -6.10 -9.55
CA ARG A 116 10.08 -5.50 -9.51
C ARG A 116 9.66 -4.98 -10.88
N ALA A 117 10.58 -4.35 -11.63
CA ALA A 117 10.30 -3.87 -12.98
C ALA A 117 9.98 -5.03 -13.93
N GLU A 118 10.75 -6.11 -13.88
CA GLU A 118 10.49 -7.33 -14.69
C GLU A 118 9.13 -7.95 -14.37
N ARG A 119 8.78 -8.08 -13.09
CA ARG A 119 7.46 -8.58 -12.65
C ARG A 119 6.34 -7.71 -13.19
N ARG A 120 6.52 -6.39 -13.15
CA ARG A 120 5.54 -5.42 -13.64
C ARG A 120 5.36 -5.48 -15.15
N VAL A 121 6.47 -5.61 -15.92
CA VAL A 121 6.41 -5.82 -17.37
C VAL A 121 5.60 -7.07 -17.69
N LYS A 122 5.91 -8.20 -17.05
CA LYS A 122 5.18 -9.47 -17.27
C LYS A 122 3.69 -9.33 -16.96
N GLN A 123 3.35 -8.61 -15.87
CA GLN A 123 1.96 -8.34 -15.51
C GLN A 123 1.23 -7.52 -16.58
N LEU A 124 1.83 -6.43 -17.07
CA LEU A 124 1.24 -5.58 -18.11
C LEU A 124 1.09 -6.31 -19.45
N GLN A 125 2.09 -7.08 -19.83
CA GLN A 125 2.03 -7.93 -21.03
C GLN A 125 0.91 -8.97 -20.94
N GLY A 126 0.72 -9.57 -19.75
CA GLY A 126 -0.41 -10.49 -19.51
C GLY A 126 -1.79 -9.82 -19.62
N MET A 127 -1.85 -8.49 -19.51
CA MET A 127 -3.06 -7.67 -19.72
C MET A 127 -3.16 -7.11 -21.16
N GLY A 128 -2.25 -7.50 -22.07
CA GLY A 128 -2.19 -7.01 -23.44
C GLY A 128 -1.68 -5.57 -23.58
N LEU A 129 -0.97 -5.06 -22.57
CA LEU A 129 -0.42 -3.71 -22.57
C LEU A 129 1.08 -3.74 -22.87
N ASP A 130 1.52 -2.86 -23.76
CA ASP A 130 2.95 -2.63 -24.00
C ASP A 130 3.55 -1.84 -22.83
N ALA A 131 4.73 -2.29 -22.39
CA ALA A 131 5.45 -1.64 -21.32
C ALA A 131 6.96 -1.68 -21.53
N LYS A 132 7.61 -0.53 -21.46
CA LYS A 132 9.06 -0.41 -21.56
C LYS A 132 9.67 -0.57 -20.18
N ILE A 133 10.54 -1.58 -20.04
CA ILE A 133 11.18 -1.89 -18.75
C ILE A 133 11.92 -0.71 -18.14
N ASN A 134 12.60 0.10 -18.93
CA ASN A 134 13.35 1.26 -18.45
C ASN A 134 12.43 2.33 -17.86
N ASP A 135 11.27 2.58 -18.46
CA ASP A 135 10.30 3.55 -17.95
C ASP A 135 9.70 3.07 -16.62
N ILE A 136 9.40 1.77 -16.55
CA ILE A 136 8.90 1.15 -15.30
C ILE A 136 9.95 1.18 -14.20
N LEU A 137 11.20 0.85 -14.52
CA LEU A 137 12.31 0.88 -13.57
C LEU A 137 12.53 2.29 -13.02
N ALA A 138 12.57 3.30 -13.90
CA ALA A 138 12.71 4.69 -13.49
C ALA A 138 11.55 5.14 -12.57
N ASN A 139 10.31 4.76 -12.88
CA ASN A 139 9.14 5.07 -12.04
C ASN A 139 9.22 4.38 -10.66
N ILE A 140 9.65 3.11 -10.62
CA ILE A 140 9.85 2.37 -9.37
C ILE A 140 10.90 3.07 -8.51
N GLN A 141 12.07 3.38 -9.07
CA GLN A 141 13.16 4.05 -8.34
C GLN A 141 12.75 5.44 -7.84
N ALA A 142 12.07 6.24 -8.66
CA ALA A 142 11.58 7.55 -8.26
C ALA A 142 10.55 7.47 -7.13
N ARG A 143 9.69 6.46 -7.14
CA ARG A 143 8.72 6.20 -6.07
C ARG A 143 9.39 5.76 -4.79
N ASP A 144 10.32 4.80 -4.86
CA ASP A 144 11.07 4.32 -3.71
C ASP A 144 11.82 5.45 -3.02
N LYS A 145 12.49 6.30 -3.81
CA LYS A 145 13.17 7.47 -3.29
C LYS A 145 12.21 8.38 -2.51
N ARG A 146 11.07 8.73 -3.09
CA ARG A 146 10.04 9.54 -2.40
C ARG A 146 9.54 8.89 -1.10
N ASP A 147 9.26 7.57 -1.13
CA ASP A 147 8.74 6.84 0.01
C ASP A 147 9.79 6.73 1.13
N MET A 148 11.09 6.60 0.80
CA MET A 148 12.18 6.50 1.77
C MET A 148 12.61 7.85 2.35
N GLU A 149 12.59 8.92 1.53
CA GLU A 149 13.11 10.24 1.91
C GLU A 149 12.04 11.17 2.52
N ARG A 150 10.75 10.77 2.53
CA ARG A 150 9.71 11.61 3.12
C ARG A 150 9.94 11.82 4.62
N GLU A 151 9.70 13.02 5.10
CA GLU A 151 9.91 13.40 6.51
C GLU A 151 8.98 12.62 7.45
N VAL A 152 7.73 12.39 7.04
CA VAL A 152 6.72 11.71 7.86
C VAL A 152 6.58 10.27 7.43
N ALA A 153 6.75 9.34 8.38
CA ALA A 153 6.62 7.90 8.23
C ALA A 153 7.39 7.35 6.99
N PRO A 154 8.72 7.56 6.92
CA PRO A 154 9.52 7.06 5.81
C PRO A 154 9.40 5.54 5.68
N LEU A 155 9.54 5.04 4.45
CA LEU A 155 9.57 3.61 4.19
C LEU A 155 10.85 3.01 4.77
N LYS A 156 10.71 2.30 5.88
CA LYS A 156 11.78 1.57 6.55
C LYS A 156 11.24 0.36 7.28
N PRO A 157 12.03 -0.71 7.45
CA PRO A 157 11.62 -1.82 8.29
C PRO A 157 11.46 -1.39 9.76
N ALA A 158 10.49 -1.99 10.46
CA ALA A 158 10.48 -1.93 11.92
C ALA A 158 11.69 -2.69 12.48
N ALA A 159 12.17 -2.30 13.66
CA ALA A 159 13.38 -2.90 14.27
C ALA A 159 13.24 -4.41 14.51
N ASP A 160 12.02 -4.88 14.74
CA ASP A 160 11.66 -6.28 14.98
C ASP A 160 11.01 -6.97 13.76
N ALA A 161 11.08 -6.36 12.57
CA ALA A 161 10.51 -6.93 11.36
C ALA A 161 11.37 -8.07 10.82
N TYR A 162 10.72 -9.15 10.40
CA TYR A 162 11.34 -10.19 9.58
C TYR A 162 11.50 -9.70 8.15
N ILE A 163 12.74 -9.61 7.68
CA ILE A 163 13.06 -9.11 6.34
C ILE A 163 13.08 -10.28 5.37
N ILE A 164 12.28 -10.18 4.30
CA ILE A 164 12.26 -11.14 3.19
C ILE A 164 12.66 -10.40 1.92
N ASP A 165 13.83 -10.71 1.38
CA ASP A 165 14.20 -10.30 0.02
C ASP A 165 13.65 -11.33 -0.96
N SER A 166 12.70 -10.89 -1.77
CA SER A 166 12.01 -11.74 -2.73
C SER A 166 12.59 -11.65 -4.15
N SER A 167 13.75 -11.02 -4.35
CA SER A 167 14.33 -10.80 -5.69
C SER A 167 14.44 -12.09 -6.50
N GLU A 168 14.91 -13.17 -5.85
CA GLU A 168 15.15 -14.48 -6.46
C GLU A 168 14.12 -15.55 -6.02
N LEU A 169 13.06 -15.16 -5.30
CA LEU A 169 12.08 -16.09 -4.76
C LEU A 169 10.81 -16.15 -5.61
N THR A 170 10.23 -17.34 -5.69
CA THR A 170 8.88 -17.52 -6.23
C THR A 170 7.82 -17.05 -5.24
N ILE A 171 6.59 -16.83 -5.73
CA ILE A 171 5.45 -16.44 -4.89
C ILE A 171 5.23 -17.49 -3.79
N ASP A 172 5.28 -18.78 -4.11
CA ASP A 172 5.06 -19.88 -3.14
C ASP A 172 6.15 -19.92 -2.07
N GLN A 173 7.41 -19.67 -2.45
CA GLN A 173 8.51 -19.58 -1.49
C GLN A 173 8.33 -18.40 -0.52
N VAL A 174 8.00 -17.23 -1.05
CA VAL A 174 7.69 -16.04 -0.23
C VAL A 174 6.52 -16.32 0.70
N PHE A 175 5.42 -16.87 0.17
CA PHE A 175 4.23 -17.19 0.94
C PHE A 175 4.55 -18.16 2.08
N LYS A 176 5.30 -19.23 1.79
CA LYS A 176 5.73 -20.19 2.81
C LYS A 176 6.53 -19.52 3.92
N LEU A 177 7.54 -18.68 3.59
CA LEU A 177 8.32 -17.93 4.59
C LEU A 177 7.44 -17.04 5.47
N MET A 178 6.46 -16.35 4.87
CA MET A 178 5.53 -15.51 5.61
C MET A 178 4.67 -16.32 6.57
N VAL A 179 4.10 -17.44 6.10
CA VAL A 179 3.23 -18.31 6.93
C VAL A 179 4.03 -18.94 8.07
N ASP A 180 5.22 -19.48 7.79
CA ASP A 180 6.08 -20.09 8.81
C ASP A 180 6.44 -19.05 9.90
N TYR A 181 6.78 -17.81 9.50
CA TYR A 181 7.06 -16.74 10.45
C TYR A 181 5.83 -16.36 11.28
N VAL A 182 4.68 -16.13 10.66
CA VAL A 182 3.44 -15.78 11.37
C VAL A 182 3.08 -16.86 12.38
N ASN A 183 3.12 -18.13 11.98
CA ASN A 183 2.83 -19.25 12.86
C ASN A 183 3.78 -19.29 14.07
N SER A 184 5.06 -19.01 13.87
CA SER A 184 6.05 -18.93 14.96
C SER A 184 5.74 -17.83 15.99
N ARG A 185 5.01 -16.79 15.59
CA ARG A 185 4.65 -15.65 16.44
C ARG A 185 3.27 -15.74 17.06
N THR A 186 2.36 -16.55 16.49
CA THR A 186 0.96 -16.65 16.95
C THR A 186 0.72 -17.87 17.81
N VAL A 187 1.54 -18.91 17.74
CA VAL A 187 1.41 -20.17 18.54
C VAL A 187 1.98 -20.02 19.96
N SER A 188 2.55 -18.87 20.32
CA SER A 188 3.20 -18.65 21.63
C SER A 188 2.33 -17.87 22.64
N ASN A 189 1.00 -17.82 22.43
CA ASN A 189 0.06 -17.19 23.37
C ASN A 189 -1.02 -18.17 23.82
#